data_12930583c27f13d0e37a154a268e1dbd
#
_entry.id   12930583c27f13d0e37a154a268e1dbd
#
_cell.length_a   1.000
_cell.length_b   1.000
_cell.length_c   1.000
_cell.angle_alpha   90.00
_cell.angle_beta   90.00
_cell.angle_gamma   90.00
#
_symmetry.space_group_name_H-M   'P 1'
#
loop_
_entity.id
_entity.type
_entity.pdbx_description
1 polymer ?
#
loop_
_entity_poly.entity_id
_entity_poly.type
_entity_poly.pdbx_seq_one_letter_code
_entity_poly.pdbx_strand_id
1 'polypeptide(L)'
;LESVAWSATGEPGAEQLFMRALNDYDAKQFNASLDYYGKAIEASASREDLTRMYEAFYRLNRGVLRAEMIDFISSIQSNVQVLSMDDSGNTRARVRDQITRQYDYTDAIEDMKQAVEIIKDIPYLYYNLGNLYCLSSEHINSIENYTKAIELYPMMGDAYFNRGLVLIYLKDKEKGCIDLSRAGELGVQDAYGVIKKYCEETNE
;
A
#
# COMPACT_ATOMS: atom_id res chain seq x y z
N LEU A 1 -9.55 14.30 -28.32
CA LEU A 1 -10.01 14.47 -26.93
C LEU A 1 -11.50 14.80 -27.01
N GLU A 2 -12.33 13.78 -27.05
CA GLU A 2 -13.77 13.92 -27.03
C GLU A 2 -14.20 14.39 -25.63
N SER A 3 -15.03 15.42 -25.62
CA SER A 3 -15.65 15.99 -24.42
C SER A 3 -16.42 14.88 -23.69
N VAL A 4 -15.96 14.51 -22.51
CA VAL A 4 -16.68 13.63 -21.58
C VAL A 4 -18.06 14.23 -21.33
N ALA A 5 -19.10 13.52 -21.77
CA ALA A 5 -20.48 14.02 -21.70
C ALA A 5 -20.89 14.24 -20.24
N TRP A 6 -21.39 15.44 -19.96
CA TRP A 6 -22.06 15.76 -18.70
C TRP A 6 -23.27 14.84 -18.54
N SER A 7 -23.46 14.29 -17.32
CA SER A 7 -24.69 13.57 -17.03
C SER A 7 -25.89 14.48 -17.29
N ALA A 8 -27.03 13.94 -17.68
CA ALA A 8 -28.26 14.69 -17.94
C ALA A 8 -28.76 15.51 -16.72
N THR A 9 -28.22 15.25 -15.53
CA THR A 9 -28.52 15.91 -14.25
C THR A 9 -27.59 17.09 -13.96
N GLY A 10 -26.57 17.35 -14.79
CA GLY A 10 -25.58 18.42 -14.54
C GLY A 10 -24.56 18.11 -13.42
N GLU A 11 -24.63 16.94 -12.79
CA GLU A 11 -23.65 16.50 -11.81
C GLU A 11 -22.45 15.82 -12.50
N PRO A 12 -21.21 15.97 -11.97
CA PRO A 12 -20.04 15.36 -12.54
C PRO A 12 -20.15 13.83 -12.47
N GLY A 13 -19.85 13.15 -13.59
CA GLY A 13 -19.81 11.69 -13.63
C GLY A 13 -18.61 11.12 -12.83
N ALA A 14 -18.64 9.81 -12.54
CA ALA A 14 -17.61 9.12 -11.77
C ALA A 14 -16.19 9.35 -12.32
N GLU A 15 -16.02 9.34 -13.64
CA GLU A 15 -14.74 9.57 -14.30
C GLU A 15 -14.20 10.99 -14.06
N GLN A 16 -15.07 12.00 -14.12
CA GLN A 16 -14.67 13.38 -13.85
C GLN A 16 -14.29 13.60 -12.38
N LEU A 17 -14.99 12.95 -11.47
CA LEU A 17 -14.67 12.95 -10.04
C LEU A 17 -13.33 12.25 -9.79
N PHE A 18 -13.07 11.14 -10.46
CA PHE A 18 -11.80 10.44 -10.38
C PHE A 18 -10.64 11.30 -10.91
N MET A 19 -10.81 11.97 -12.05
CA MET A 19 -9.79 12.88 -12.58
C MET A 19 -9.50 14.06 -11.63
N ARG A 20 -10.51 14.56 -10.92
CA ARG A 20 -10.29 15.56 -9.86
C ARG A 20 -9.51 14.99 -8.71
N ALA A 21 -9.83 13.78 -8.26
CA ALA A 21 -9.10 13.10 -7.19
C ALA A 21 -7.61 12.96 -7.53
N LEU A 22 -7.28 12.56 -8.78
CA LEU A 22 -5.89 12.47 -9.23
C LEU A 22 -5.19 13.83 -9.24
N ASN A 23 -5.85 14.88 -9.74
CA ASN A 23 -5.27 16.23 -9.74
C ASN A 23 -4.99 16.74 -8.33
N ASP A 24 -5.91 16.49 -7.39
CA ASP A 24 -5.73 16.88 -5.99
C ASP A 24 -4.64 16.06 -5.31
N TYR A 25 -4.48 14.78 -5.67
CA TYR A 25 -3.36 13.95 -5.24
C TYR A 25 -2.03 14.53 -5.70
N ASP A 26 -1.90 14.88 -6.98
CA ASP A 26 -0.68 15.49 -7.54
C ASP A 26 -0.37 16.83 -6.88
N ALA A 27 -1.40 17.60 -6.54
CA ALA A 27 -1.29 18.87 -5.80
C ALA A 27 -1.04 18.68 -4.29
N LYS A 28 -0.90 17.44 -3.80
CA LYS A 28 -0.74 17.08 -2.38
C LYS A 28 -1.93 17.48 -1.49
N GLN A 29 -3.10 17.66 -2.07
CA GLN A 29 -4.36 17.96 -1.36
C GLN A 29 -5.07 16.64 -0.99
N PHE A 30 -4.45 15.82 -0.16
CA PHE A 30 -4.85 14.44 0.10
C PHE A 30 -6.29 14.29 0.62
N ASN A 31 -6.75 15.18 1.51
CA ASN A 31 -8.13 15.11 2.01
C ASN A 31 -9.17 15.39 0.91
N ALA A 32 -8.91 16.37 0.03
CA ALA A 32 -9.77 16.65 -1.12
C ALA A 32 -9.77 15.46 -2.10
N SER A 33 -8.60 14.89 -2.37
CA SER A 33 -8.46 13.69 -3.20
C SER A 33 -9.28 12.52 -2.65
N LEU A 34 -9.22 12.24 -1.34
CA LEU A 34 -10.02 11.18 -0.70
C LEU A 34 -11.53 11.41 -0.87
N ASP A 35 -12.00 12.65 -0.70
CA ASP A 35 -13.41 13.01 -0.88
C ASP A 35 -13.86 12.73 -2.33
N TYR A 36 -13.07 13.15 -3.32
CA TYR A 36 -13.38 12.90 -4.72
C TYR A 36 -13.31 11.41 -5.12
N TYR A 37 -12.39 10.63 -4.55
CA TYR A 37 -12.42 9.17 -4.74
C TYR A 37 -13.70 8.56 -4.16
N GLY A 38 -14.14 9.00 -2.98
CA GLY A 38 -15.41 8.57 -2.37
C GLY A 38 -16.59 8.83 -3.29
N LYS A 39 -16.72 10.06 -3.78
CA LYS A 39 -17.79 10.46 -4.71
C LYS A 39 -17.75 9.68 -6.03
N ALA A 40 -16.55 9.39 -6.57
CA ALA A 40 -16.41 8.59 -7.78
C ALA A 40 -16.91 7.15 -7.58
N ILE A 41 -16.61 6.54 -6.42
CA ILE A 41 -17.08 5.21 -6.04
C ILE A 41 -18.61 5.21 -5.94
N GLU A 42 -19.20 6.16 -5.22
CA GLU A 42 -20.65 6.29 -5.09
C GLU A 42 -21.35 6.47 -6.44
N ALA A 43 -20.79 7.31 -7.30
CA ALA A 43 -21.32 7.54 -8.65
C ALA A 43 -21.18 6.33 -9.57
N SER A 44 -20.23 5.43 -9.31
CA SER A 44 -20.02 4.19 -10.09
C SER A 44 -20.91 3.04 -9.62
N ALA A 45 -21.25 2.98 -8.32
CA ALA A 45 -21.99 1.88 -7.72
C ALA A 45 -23.43 1.70 -8.28
N SER A 46 -23.99 2.75 -8.90
CA SER A 46 -25.36 2.74 -9.45
C SER A 46 -25.46 2.22 -10.90
N ARG A 47 -24.35 1.81 -11.51
CA ARG A 47 -24.29 1.40 -12.92
C ARG A 47 -23.88 -0.05 -13.09
N GLU A 48 -24.49 -0.77 -14.04
CA GLU A 48 -24.17 -2.15 -14.37
C GLU A 48 -23.02 -2.25 -15.40
N ASP A 49 -22.21 -3.31 -15.31
CA ASP A 49 -21.19 -3.81 -16.23
C ASP A 49 -19.80 -3.09 -16.19
N LEU A 50 -19.39 -2.40 -17.24
CA LEU A 50 -18.05 -1.80 -17.39
C LEU A 50 -17.70 -0.84 -16.27
N THR A 51 -18.69 -0.27 -15.62
CA THR A 51 -18.54 0.69 -14.52
C THR A 51 -18.01 0.04 -13.25
N ARG A 52 -18.26 -1.24 -13.03
CA ARG A 52 -17.70 -1.98 -11.88
C ARG A 52 -16.17 -2.05 -11.94
N MET A 53 -15.60 -2.19 -13.13
CA MET A 53 -14.16 -2.20 -13.29
C MET A 53 -13.54 -0.85 -12.87
N TYR A 54 -14.19 0.25 -13.23
CA TYR A 54 -13.75 1.59 -12.80
C TYR A 54 -13.88 1.76 -11.29
N GLU A 55 -14.93 1.23 -10.67
CA GLU A 55 -15.07 1.22 -9.21
C GLU A 55 -13.88 0.54 -8.52
N ALA A 56 -13.42 -0.60 -9.01
CA ALA A 56 -12.26 -1.28 -8.46
C ALA A 56 -10.99 -0.42 -8.56
N PHE A 57 -10.79 0.31 -9.67
CA PHE A 57 -9.67 1.23 -9.80
C PHE A 57 -9.78 2.43 -8.86
N TYR A 58 -10.98 2.97 -8.65
CA TYR A 58 -11.18 4.08 -7.72
C TYR A 58 -10.88 3.64 -6.28
N ARG A 59 -11.31 2.43 -5.90
CA ARG A 59 -11.01 1.84 -4.59
C ARG A 59 -9.52 1.55 -4.41
N LEU A 60 -8.86 1.01 -5.44
CA LEU A 60 -7.41 0.80 -5.45
C LEU A 60 -6.68 2.11 -5.14
N ASN A 61 -6.96 3.16 -5.90
CA ASN A 61 -6.28 4.45 -5.73
C ASN A 61 -6.59 5.08 -4.36
N ARG A 62 -7.83 4.99 -3.88
CA ARG A 62 -8.21 5.49 -2.56
C ARG A 62 -7.50 4.71 -1.43
N GLY A 63 -7.39 3.40 -1.54
CA GLY A 63 -6.68 2.57 -0.58
C GLY A 63 -5.18 2.86 -0.54
N VAL A 64 -4.53 3.03 -1.71
CA VAL A 64 -3.13 3.46 -1.79
C VAL A 64 -2.94 4.82 -1.14
N LEU A 65 -3.77 5.81 -1.48
CA LEU A 65 -3.68 7.15 -0.89
C LEU A 65 -3.83 7.13 0.63
N ARG A 66 -4.76 6.34 1.17
CA ARG A 66 -4.92 6.18 2.63
C ARG A 66 -3.66 5.64 3.28
N ALA A 67 -3.01 4.64 2.68
CA ALA A 67 -1.75 4.10 3.17
C ALA A 67 -0.63 5.15 3.14
N GLU A 68 -0.48 5.88 2.04
CA GLU A 68 0.53 6.94 1.90
C GLU A 68 0.32 8.09 2.90
N MET A 69 -0.92 8.46 3.19
CA MET A 69 -1.23 9.46 4.22
C MET A 69 -0.80 8.99 5.62
N ILE A 70 -1.01 7.70 5.94
CA ILE A 70 -0.57 7.13 7.20
C ILE A 70 0.95 7.16 7.28
N ASP A 71 1.65 6.74 6.24
CA ASP A 71 3.12 6.75 6.18
C ASP A 71 3.69 8.17 6.28
N PHE A 72 3.06 9.15 5.64
CA PHE A 72 3.44 10.56 5.74
C PHE A 72 3.30 11.08 7.17
N ILE A 73 2.15 10.85 7.83
CA ILE A 73 1.91 11.24 9.22
C ILE A 73 2.92 10.56 10.15
N SER A 74 3.22 9.28 9.91
CA SER A 74 4.24 8.51 10.63
C SER A 74 5.61 9.15 10.52
N SER A 75 6.03 9.53 9.31
CA SER A 75 7.33 10.13 9.05
C SER A 75 7.51 11.48 9.74
N ILE A 76 6.46 12.30 9.79
CA ILE A 76 6.47 13.58 10.52
C ILE A 76 6.59 13.34 12.03
N GLN A 77 5.83 12.40 12.57
CA GLN A 77 5.82 12.13 14.02
C GLN A 77 7.13 11.51 14.50
N SER A 78 7.80 10.71 13.68
CA SER A 78 9.11 10.12 14.01
C SER A 78 10.24 11.16 14.02
N ASN A 79 10.09 12.25 13.27
CA ASN A 79 11.09 13.34 13.18
C ASN A 79 10.90 14.43 14.25
N VAL A 80 9.81 14.39 15.04
CA VAL A 80 9.60 15.33 16.16
C VAL A 80 10.40 14.86 17.36
N GLN A 81 11.63 15.34 17.53
CA GLN A 81 12.35 15.23 18.78
C GLN A 81 11.71 16.18 19.80
N VAL A 82 11.01 15.62 20.78
CA VAL A 82 10.53 16.40 21.92
C VAL A 82 11.71 16.64 22.83
N LEU A 83 12.27 17.84 22.74
CA LEU A 83 13.23 18.34 23.72
C LEU A 83 12.46 18.71 25.00
N SER A 84 12.59 17.94 26.05
CA SER A 84 12.11 18.33 27.39
C SER A 84 13.29 18.85 28.21
N MET A 85 13.16 20.03 28.77
CA MET A 85 14.07 20.52 29.82
C MET A 85 13.66 19.87 31.14
N ASP A 86 14.65 19.36 31.90
CA ASP A 86 14.45 19.01 33.29
C ASP A 86 14.57 20.26 34.18
N ASP A 87 14.13 20.17 35.45
CA ASP A 87 14.14 21.28 36.41
C ASP A 87 15.56 21.81 36.69
N SER A 88 16.61 21.14 36.22
CA SER A 88 18.01 21.57 36.35
C SER A 88 18.55 22.29 35.11
N GLY A 89 17.73 22.54 34.11
CA GLY A 89 18.11 23.25 32.86
C GLY A 89 18.94 22.38 31.88
N ASN A 90 19.07 21.10 32.14
CA ASN A 90 19.78 20.16 31.27
C ASN A 90 18.83 19.58 30.20
N THR A 91 19.18 19.76 28.93
CA THR A 91 18.48 19.14 27.82
C THR A 91 18.80 17.65 27.78
N ARG A 92 17.88 16.81 28.24
CA ARG A 92 17.93 15.37 27.98
C ARG A 92 17.07 15.05 26.79
N ALA A 93 17.69 14.55 25.73
CA ALA A 93 16.95 13.87 24.67
C ALA A 93 16.31 12.61 25.30
N ARG A 94 15.06 12.69 25.69
CA ARG A 94 14.26 11.49 25.88
C ARG A 94 13.99 10.96 24.50
N VAL A 95 14.73 9.93 24.10
CA VAL A 95 14.24 8.98 23.11
C VAL A 95 12.96 8.44 23.77
N ARG A 96 11.82 9.00 23.41
CA ARG A 96 10.55 8.38 23.70
C ARG A 96 10.65 7.02 23.07
N ASP A 97 10.61 5.95 23.87
CA ASP A 97 10.39 4.61 23.35
C ASP A 97 9.36 4.75 22.24
N GLN A 98 9.74 4.29 21.07
CA GLN A 98 8.83 4.28 19.92
C GLN A 98 7.59 3.55 20.42
N ILE A 99 6.59 4.34 20.84
CA ILE A 99 5.25 3.80 20.95
C ILE A 99 5.00 3.38 19.52
N THR A 100 5.10 2.09 19.26
CA THR A 100 4.62 1.46 18.06
C THR A 100 3.12 1.75 18.03
N ARG A 101 2.77 2.96 17.58
CA ARG A 101 1.39 3.25 17.24
C ARG A 101 1.12 2.36 16.07
N GLN A 102 0.37 1.32 16.31
CA GLN A 102 -0.19 0.52 15.25
C GLN A 102 -1.08 1.48 14.44
N TYR A 103 -0.61 1.86 13.26
CA TYR A 103 -1.40 2.71 12.38
C TYR A 103 -2.57 1.89 11.87
N ASP A 104 -3.73 2.52 11.82
CA ASP A 104 -4.96 1.85 11.40
C ASP A 104 -5.08 1.87 9.87
N TYR A 105 -4.76 0.73 9.26
CA TYR A 105 -4.89 0.51 7.81
C TYR A 105 -6.24 -0.11 7.43
N THR A 106 -7.17 -0.27 8.35
CA THR A 106 -8.44 -0.98 8.15
C THR A 106 -9.21 -0.46 6.94
N ASP A 107 -9.37 0.84 6.81
CA ASP A 107 -10.08 1.45 5.68
C ASP A 107 -9.38 1.23 4.34
N ALA A 108 -8.04 1.24 4.33
CA ALA A 108 -7.26 0.98 3.12
C ALA A 108 -7.36 -0.49 2.71
N ILE A 109 -7.30 -1.42 3.67
CA ILE A 109 -7.48 -2.86 3.46
C ILE A 109 -8.88 -3.14 2.93
N GLU A 110 -9.91 -2.51 3.50
CA GLU A 110 -11.28 -2.71 3.05
C GLU A 110 -11.50 -2.24 1.60
N ASP A 111 -10.95 -1.10 1.21
CA ASP A 111 -10.98 -0.65 -0.19
C ASP A 111 -10.33 -1.66 -1.14
N MET A 112 -9.16 -2.18 -0.77
CA MET A 112 -8.47 -3.19 -1.58
C MET A 112 -9.23 -4.51 -1.67
N LYS A 113 -9.82 -4.97 -0.57
CA LYS A 113 -10.66 -6.19 -0.55
C LYS A 113 -11.84 -6.05 -1.48
N GLN A 114 -12.55 -4.93 -1.43
CA GLN A 114 -13.68 -4.67 -2.31
C GLN A 114 -13.24 -4.57 -3.78
N ALA A 115 -12.08 -3.98 -4.06
CA ALA A 115 -11.52 -3.97 -5.41
C ALA A 115 -11.21 -5.38 -5.92
N VAL A 116 -10.63 -6.25 -5.08
CA VAL A 116 -10.36 -7.66 -5.39
C VAL A 116 -11.65 -8.46 -5.64
N GLU A 117 -12.71 -8.20 -4.88
CA GLU A 117 -14.01 -8.85 -5.09
C GLU A 117 -14.62 -8.50 -6.44
N ILE A 118 -14.44 -7.26 -6.90
CA ILE A 118 -14.94 -6.79 -8.19
C ILE A 118 -14.11 -7.37 -9.35
N ILE A 119 -12.77 -7.38 -9.21
CA ILE A 119 -11.86 -7.85 -10.26
C ILE A 119 -10.83 -8.80 -9.64
N LYS A 120 -10.95 -10.10 -9.94
CA LYS A 120 -10.15 -11.15 -9.30
C LYS A 120 -8.83 -11.46 -10.01
N ASP A 121 -8.63 -10.95 -11.22
CA ASP A 121 -7.53 -11.38 -12.09
C ASP A 121 -6.44 -10.31 -12.26
N ILE A 122 -6.43 -9.27 -11.42
CA ILE A 122 -5.41 -8.22 -11.43
C ILE A 122 -4.37 -8.49 -10.34
N PRO A 123 -3.14 -8.92 -10.71
CA PRO A 123 -2.09 -9.26 -9.73
C PRO A 123 -1.71 -8.08 -8.81
N TYR A 124 -1.75 -6.85 -9.33
CA TYR A 124 -1.41 -5.65 -8.55
C TYR A 124 -2.38 -5.35 -7.40
N LEU A 125 -3.65 -5.79 -7.48
CA LEU A 125 -4.59 -5.66 -6.35
C LEU A 125 -4.14 -6.51 -5.17
N TYR A 126 -3.77 -7.77 -5.43
CA TYR A 126 -3.27 -8.67 -4.41
C TYR A 126 -1.91 -8.23 -3.86
N TYR A 127 -1.02 -7.75 -4.73
CA TYR A 127 0.26 -7.19 -4.30
C TYR A 127 0.08 -6.03 -3.32
N ASN A 128 -0.77 -5.05 -3.64
CA ASN A 128 -1.04 -3.91 -2.76
C ASN A 128 -1.75 -4.33 -1.47
N LEU A 129 -2.68 -5.28 -1.55
CA LEU A 129 -3.33 -5.84 -0.36
C LEU A 129 -2.32 -6.57 0.54
N GLY A 130 -1.36 -7.29 -0.06
CA GLY A 130 -0.23 -7.90 0.64
C GLY A 130 0.63 -6.86 1.37
N ASN A 131 0.92 -5.73 0.73
CA ASN A 131 1.66 -4.62 1.34
C ASN A 131 0.90 -4.05 2.56
N LEU A 132 -0.40 -3.80 2.43
CA LEU A 132 -1.24 -3.29 3.52
C LEU A 132 -1.28 -4.25 4.71
N TYR A 133 -1.44 -5.54 4.46
CA TYR A 133 -1.39 -6.56 5.52
C TYR A 133 0.00 -6.65 6.18
N CYS A 134 1.08 -6.45 5.43
CA CYS A 134 2.43 -6.36 6.00
C CYS A 134 2.55 -5.15 6.93
N LEU A 135 2.08 -3.97 6.52
CA LEU A 135 2.07 -2.74 7.31
C LEU A 135 1.20 -2.84 8.56
N SER A 136 0.07 -3.56 8.48
CA SER A 136 -0.79 -3.83 9.63
C SER A 136 -0.30 -4.97 10.54
N SER A 137 0.89 -5.53 10.26
CA SER A 137 1.47 -6.68 10.96
C SER A 137 0.69 -8.00 10.82
N GLU A 138 -0.18 -8.08 9.83
CA GLU A 138 -0.94 -9.28 9.47
C GLU A 138 -0.14 -10.16 8.48
N HIS A 139 1.02 -10.63 8.92
CA HIS A 139 2.03 -11.24 8.04
C HIS A 139 1.55 -12.49 7.30
N ILE A 140 0.65 -13.29 7.87
CA ILE A 140 0.08 -14.46 7.19
C ILE A 140 -0.78 -14.04 6.01
N ASN A 141 -1.69 -13.08 6.22
CA ASN A 141 -2.52 -12.53 5.17
C ASN A 141 -1.67 -11.85 4.07
N SER A 142 -0.57 -11.21 4.46
CA SER A 142 0.40 -10.62 3.52
C SER A 142 1.01 -11.69 2.60
N ILE A 143 1.50 -12.82 3.15
CA ILE A 143 2.08 -13.92 2.38
C ILE A 143 1.05 -14.53 1.41
N GLU A 144 -0.19 -14.73 1.86
CA GLU A 144 -1.26 -15.28 1.03
C GLU A 144 -1.54 -14.38 -0.18
N ASN A 145 -1.60 -13.08 0.04
CA ASN A 145 -1.88 -12.11 -1.02
C ASN A 145 -0.69 -11.95 -1.99
N TYR A 146 0.56 -11.90 -1.51
CA TYR A 146 1.72 -11.95 -2.41
C TYR A 146 1.75 -13.26 -3.22
N THR A 147 1.40 -14.38 -2.60
CA THR A 147 1.32 -15.67 -3.31
C THR A 147 0.29 -15.59 -4.42
N LYS A 148 -0.87 -15.00 -4.17
CA LYS A 148 -1.90 -14.82 -5.19
C LYS A 148 -1.45 -13.89 -6.32
N ALA A 149 -0.75 -12.82 -6.00
CA ALA A 149 -0.16 -11.92 -6.99
C ALA A 149 0.85 -12.66 -7.90
N ILE A 150 1.70 -13.50 -7.31
CA ILE A 150 2.68 -14.32 -8.02
C ILE A 150 2.01 -15.40 -8.89
N GLU A 151 0.97 -16.06 -8.41
CA GLU A 151 0.19 -17.02 -9.20
C GLU A 151 -0.38 -16.38 -10.46
N LEU A 152 -0.91 -15.16 -10.35
CA LEU A 152 -1.48 -14.41 -11.47
C LEU A 152 -0.41 -13.82 -12.39
N TYR A 153 0.73 -13.41 -11.86
CA TYR A 153 1.84 -12.85 -12.62
C TYR A 153 3.20 -13.34 -12.07
N PRO A 154 3.71 -14.49 -12.54
CA PRO A 154 4.95 -15.11 -12.07
C PRO A 154 6.24 -14.30 -12.32
N MET A 155 6.15 -13.19 -13.05
CA MET A 155 7.27 -12.29 -13.32
C MET A 155 7.28 -11.06 -12.40
N MET A 156 6.42 -10.99 -11.37
CA MET A 156 6.34 -9.88 -10.42
C MET A 156 7.46 -9.99 -9.36
N GLY A 157 8.65 -9.49 -9.70
CA GLY A 157 9.83 -9.54 -8.82
C GLY A 157 9.59 -8.91 -7.45
N ASP A 158 8.86 -7.79 -7.39
CA ASP A 158 8.54 -7.10 -6.14
C ASP A 158 7.69 -7.95 -5.19
N ALA A 159 6.78 -8.78 -5.72
CA ALA A 159 5.97 -9.66 -4.89
C ALA A 159 6.80 -10.79 -4.26
N TYR A 160 7.76 -11.36 -5.01
CA TYR A 160 8.73 -12.30 -4.45
C TYR A 160 9.61 -11.63 -3.40
N PHE A 161 10.10 -10.43 -3.68
CA PHE A 161 10.95 -9.69 -2.75
C PHE A 161 10.24 -9.45 -1.41
N ASN A 162 9.04 -8.87 -1.46
CA ASN A 162 8.27 -8.57 -0.25
C ASN A 162 7.85 -9.84 0.49
N ARG A 163 7.41 -10.91 -0.20
CA ARG A 163 7.09 -12.19 0.43
C ARG A 163 8.34 -12.80 1.08
N GLY A 164 9.48 -12.74 0.42
CA GLY A 164 10.76 -13.22 0.93
C GLY A 164 11.17 -12.51 2.23
N LEU A 165 11.01 -11.19 2.29
CA LEU A 165 11.28 -10.41 3.50
C LEU A 165 10.37 -10.83 4.67
N VAL A 166 9.07 -10.99 4.42
CA VAL A 166 8.09 -11.42 5.43
C VAL A 166 8.41 -12.84 5.92
N LEU A 167 8.77 -13.76 5.03
CA LEU A 167 9.15 -15.12 5.39
C LEU A 167 10.40 -15.15 6.28
N ILE A 168 11.45 -14.38 5.95
CA ILE A 168 12.64 -14.24 6.80
C ILE A 168 12.28 -13.69 8.18
N TYR A 169 11.42 -12.66 8.23
CA TYR A 169 10.94 -12.09 9.49
C TYR A 169 10.25 -13.13 10.36
N LEU A 170 9.45 -14.01 9.75
CA LEU A 170 8.77 -15.13 10.43
C LEU A 170 9.66 -16.35 10.70
N LYS A 171 10.98 -16.24 10.46
CA LYS A 171 11.99 -17.28 10.66
C LYS A 171 11.92 -18.45 9.66
N ASP A 172 11.17 -18.33 8.57
CA ASP A 172 11.24 -19.27 7.43
C ASP A 172 12.33 -18.81 6.43
N LYS A 173 13.59 -18.88 6.91
CA LYS A 173 14.77 -18.39 6.17
C LYS A 173 14.90 -19.09 4.80
N GLU A 174 14.66 -20.39 4.76
CA GLU A 174 14.84 -21.18 3.53
C GLU A 174 13.93 -20.67 2.41
N LYS A 175 12.62 -20.60 2.66
CA LYS A 175 11.67 -20.11 1.64
C LYS A 175 11.90 -18.63 1.33
N GLY A 176 12.22 -17.83 2.35
CA GLY A 176 12.51 -16.41 2.15
C GLY A 176 13.70 -16.19 1.21
N CYS A 177 14.77 -16.97 1.36
CA CYS A 177 15.95 -16.87 0.51
C CYS A 177 15.71 -17.35 -0.93
N ILE A 178 14.84 -18.35 -1.12
CA ILE A 178 14.38 -18.78 -2.45
C ILE A 178 13.65 -17.64 -3.15
N ASP A 179 12.71 -17.00 -2.45
CA ASP A 179 11.94 -15.87 -3.00
C ASP A 179 12.84 -14.68 -3.33
N LEU A 180 13.78 -14.33 -2.45
CA LEU A 180 14.74 -13.24 -2.71
C LEU A 180 15.63 -13.54 -3.91
N SER A 181 16.09 -14.79 -4.08
CA SER A 181 16.87 -15.20 -5.25
C SER A 181 16.04 -15.02 -6.51
N ARG A 182 14.77 -15.43 -6.47
CA ARG A 182 13.86 -15.24 -7.60
C ARG A 182 13.60 -13.76 -7.91
N ALA A 183 13.45 -12.92 -6.88
CA ALA A 183 13.32 -11.47 -7.05
C ALA A 183 14.55 -10.87 -7.74
N GLY A 184 15.76 -11.26 -7.34
CA GLY A 184 17.02 -10.83 -7.97
C GLY A 184 17.11 -11.23 -9.44
N GLU A 185 16.74 -12.47 -9.79
CA GLU A 185 16.65 -12.95 -11.18
C GLU A 185 15.67 -12.12 -12.02
N LEU A 186 14.59 -11.64 -11.40
CA LEU A 186 13.57 -10.80 -12.03
C LEU A 186 13.93 -9.31 -12.05
N GLY A 187 15.14 -8.96 -11.61
CA GLY A 187 15.69 -7.60 -11.74
C GLY A 187 15.54 -6.72 -10.49
N VAL A 188 15.07 -7.23 -9.37
CA VAL A 188 15.00 -6.49 -8.09
C VAL A 188 16.40 -6.42 -7.48
N GLN A 189 17.11 -5.31 -7.70
CA GLN A 189 18.51 -5.15 -7.29
C GLN A 189 18.71 -5.23 -5.76
N ASP A 190 17.75 -4.73 -4.99
CA ASP A 190 17.79 -4.74 -3.52
C ASP A 190 17.82 -6.14 -2.93
N ALA A 191 17.33 -7.15 -3.67
CA ALA A 191 17.34 -8.55 -3.25
C ALA A 191 18.76 -9.06 -2.94
N TYR A 192 19.76 -8.67 -3.72
CA TYR A 192 21.13 -9.12 -3.52
C TYR A 192 21.73 -8.66 -2.18
N GLY A 193 21.41 -7.43 -1.77
CA GLY A 193 21.83 -6.91 -0.47
C GLY A 193 21.21 -7.69 0.70
N VAL A 194 19.96 -8.06 0.57
CA VAL A 194 19.22 -8.83 1.58
C VAL A 194 19.73 -10.29 1.62
N ILE A 195 19.95 -10.92 0.46
CA ILE A 195 20.51 -12.27 0.35
C ILE A 195 21.85 -12.33 1.07
N LYS A 196 22.77 -11.43 0.76
CA LYS A 196 24.07 -11.36 1.41
C LYS A 196 23.97 -11.24 2.93
N LYS A 197 23.01 -10.48 3.43
CA LYS A 197 22.87 -10.22 4.87
C LYS A 197 22.21 -11.38 5.63
N TYR A 198 21.24 -12.05 5.02
CA TYR A 198 20.36 -12.98 5.74
C TYR A 198 20.43 -14.42 5.22
N CYS A 199 20.88 -14.65 3.97
CA CYS A 199 20.85 -15.96 3.33
C CYS A 199 22.23 -16.63 3.28
N GLU A 200 23.29 -15.85 3.08
CA GLU A 200 24.65 -16.41 3.13
C GLU A 200 24.99 -16.81 4.57
N GLU A 201 25.57 -17.97 4.75
CA GLU A 201 26.13 -18.37 6.03
C GLU A 201 27.33 -17.49 6.32
N THR A 202 27.28 -16.69 7.38
CA THR A 202 28.49 -16.09 7.95
C THR A 202 29.31 -17.23 8.53
N ASN A 203 30.35 -17.66 7.80
CA ASN A 203 31.37 -18.51 8.35
C ASN A 203 32.13 -17.71 9.42
N GLU A 204 31.61 -17.68 10.67
CA GLU A 204 32.36 -17.34 11.87
C GLU A 204 32.81 -18.60 12.60
#